data_15c3fdf1146ac1ab77a4d8a0bbf81a7d
#
_entry.id   15c3fdf1146ac1ab77a4d8a0bbf81a7d
#
_cell.length_a   1.000
_cell.length_b   1.000
_cell.length_c   1.000
_cell.angle_alpha   90.00
_cell.angle_beta   90.00
_cell.angle_gamma   90.00
#
_symmetry.space_group_name_H-M   'P 1'
#
loop_
_entity.id
_entity.type
_entity.pdbx_description
1 polymer ?
#
loop_
_entity_poly.entity_id
_entity_poly.type
_entity_poly.pdbx_seq_one_letter_code
_entity_poly.pdbx_strand_id
1 'polypeptide(L)'
;MLQNLNFNLFGDYKDFEATPERISQLLSEMLKIGLNVMPGTFQQVNPGLGMQKFDRMQFIDQKNNFTIMFNVDSIHITQTMLNDKSYNLKRNINKFISDINKILLAINKLEQEVPLGRRISLVVSTLNNDSKIKSLDDIYKDFSNTIPFYEPEETFEWNARAVRRENHEILEYKEKFNIVSEVTRTQGELDKFGEKEYFDTINTTIDVNTLNENTKERIDSVFSKEFLEKAATTFSSQYEAIEVKLK
;
A
#
# COMPACT_ATOMS: atom_id res chain seq x y z
N MET A 1 1.29 17.14 4.39
CA MET A 1 1.17 16.02 3.43
C MET A 1 0.75 14.77 4.18
N LEU A 2 -0.24 14.04 3.70
CA LEU A 2 -0.63 12.71 4.21
C LEU A 2 -0.02 11.64 3.29
N GLN A 3 0.50 10.57 3.86
CA GLN A 3 1.04 9.45 3.10
C GLN A 3 0.44 8.14 3.61
N ASN A 4 -0.04 7.31 2.68
CA ASN A 4 -0.49 5.95 2.95
C ASN A 4 0.44 4.97 2.23
N LEU A 5 0.98 4.04 2.99
CA LEU A 5 1.81 2.94 2.53
C LEU A 5 1.04 1.64 2.74
N ASN A 6 0.88 0.85 1.69
CA ASN A 6 0.16 -0.42 1.74
C ASN A 6 0.99 -1.51 1.09
N PHE A 7 1.14 -2.60 1.79
CA PHE A 7 1.69 -3.84 1.28
C PHE A 7 0.63 -4.93 1.33
N ASN A 8 0.50 -5.70 0.26
CA ASN A 8 -0.43 -6.82 0.20
C ASN A 8 0.27 -8.05 -0.33
N LEU A 9 0.14 -9.15 0.39
CA LEU A 9 0.52 -10.48 -0.04
C LEU A 9 -0.75 -11.32 -0.19
N PHE A 10 -1.14 -11.61 -1.42
CA PHE A 10 -2.35 -12.38 -1.73
C PHE A 10 -2.03 -13.87 -1.81
N GLY A 11 -2.86 -14.70 -1.21
CA GLY A 11 -2.72 -16.14 -1.14
C GLY A 11 -4.00 -16.82 -0.65
N ASP A 12 -3.92 -18.09 -0.30
CA ASP A 12 -5.01 -18.81 0.38
C ASP A 12 -4.62 -18.97 1.85
N TYR A 13 -5.16 -18.09 2.70
CA TYR A 13 -4.89 -18.07 4.14
C TYR A 13 -6.11 -18.51 4.97
N LYS A 14 -7.09 -19.19 4.35
CA LYS A 14 -8.34 -19.58 5.04
C LYS A 14 -8.06 -20.39 6.32
N ASP A 15 -7.07 -21.32 6.27
CA ASP A 15 -6.71 -22.17 7.39
C ASP A 15 -5.79 -21.48 8.42
N PHE A 16 -5.37 -20.24 8.14
CA PHE A 16 -4.57 -19.42 9.04
C PHE A 16 -5.46 -18.59 9.98
N GLU A 17 -6.23 -19.30 10.82
CA GLU A 17 -7.22 -18.67 11.72
C GLU A 17 -6.59 -18.05 12.97
N ALA A 18 -7.37 -17.17 13.62
CA ALA A 18 -7.00 -16.48 14.85
C ALA A 18 -7.18 -17.42 16.07
N THR A 19 -6.18 -18.27 16.35
CA THR A 19 -6.14 -19.02 17.61
C THR A 19 -5.35 -18.24 18.67
N PRO A 20 -5.66 -18.43 19.98
CA PRO A 20 -4.92 -17.77 21.06
C PRO A 20 -3.41 -18.07 21.00
N GLU A 21 -3.03 -19.29 20.64
CA GLU A 21 -1.65 -19.74 20.52
C GLU A 21 -0.93 -18.99 19.39
N ARG A 22 -1.56 -18.91 18.21
CA ARG A 22 -1.00 -18.21 17.03
C ARG A 22 -0.87 -16.71 17.27
N ILE A 23 -1.88 -16.10 17.88
CA ILE A 23 -1.86 -14.68 18.27
C ILE A 23 -0.70 -14.42 19.25
N SER A 24 -0.53 -15.26 20.26
CA SER A 24 0.52 -15.14 21.26
C SER A 24 1.91 -15.30 20.65
N GLN A 25 2.12 -16.29 19.77
CA GLN A 25 3.38 -16.52 19.06
C GLN A 25 3.74 -15.32 18.17
N LEU A 26 2.81 -14.87 17.33
CA LEU A 26 3.03 -13.70 16.46
C LEU A 26 3.33 -12.44 17.27
N LEU A 27 2.56 -12.16 18.32
CA LEU A 27 2.81 -11.02 19.20
C LEU A 27 4.22 -11.07 19.80
N SER A 28 4.63 -12.23 20.29
CA SER A 28 5.98 -12.42 20.84
C SER A 28 7.07 -12.12 19.79
N GLU A 29 6.94 -12.63 18.57
CA GLU A 29 7.91 -12.37 17.50
C GLU A 29 7.90 -10.89 17.06
N MET A 30 6.73 -10.26 16.97
CA MET A 30 6.63 -8.83 16.64
C MET A 30 7.27 -7.94 17.70
N LEU A 31 7.10 -8.24 18.99
CA LEU A 31 7.76 -7.52 20.08
C LEU A 31 9.30 -7.69 20.03
N LYS A 32 9.80 -8.89 19.70
CA LYS A 32 11.25 -9.13 19.54
C LYS A 32 11.88 -8.29 18.43
N ILE A 33 11.14 -7.99 17.38
CA ILE A 33 11.61 -7.13 16.27
C ILE A 33 11.35 -5.63 16.50
N GLY A 34 10.87 -5.26 17.68
CA GLY A 34 10.67 -3.88 18.11
C GLY A 34 9.36 -3.24 17.65
N LEU A 35 8.38 -4.03 17.21
CA LEU A 35 7.02 -3.55 16.92
C LEU A 35 6.18 -3.58 18.19
N ASN A 36 5.65 -2.43 18.59
CA ASN A 36 4.80 -2.31 19.77
C ASN A 36 3.32 -2.33 19.35
N VAL A 37 2.85 -3.52 18.98
CA VAL A 37 1.51 -3.74 18.46
C VAL A 37 0.58 -4.35 19.52
N MET A 38 -0.71 -4.05 19.41
CA MET A 38 -1.78 -4.66 20.18
C MET A 38 -2.55 -5.66 19.28
N PRO A 39 -2.75 -6.90 19.73
CA PRO A 39 -3.51 -7.88 18.99
C PRO A 39 -5.02 -7.59 19.08
N GLY A 40 -5.74 -7.94 18.03
CA GLY A 40 -7.19 -7.93 17.96
C GLY A 40 -7.67 -9.05 17.05
N THR A 41 -8.96 -9.36 17.17
CA THR A 41 -9.63 -10.33 16.30
C THR A 41 -10.83 -9.71 15.62
N PHE A 42 -11.17 -10.22 14.44
CA PHE A 42 -12.37 -9.83 13.70
C PHE A 42 -12.93 -11.02 12.92
N GLN A 43 -14.19 -10.96 12.54
CA GLN A 43 -14.81 -11.98 11.69
C GLN A 43 -14.87 -11.50 10.23
N GLN A 44 -14.36 -12.32 9.34
CA GLN A 44 -14.49 -12.12 7.90
C GLN A 44 -15.50 -13.12 7.34
N VAL A 45 -16.45 -12.61 6.56
CA VAL A 45 -17.42 -13.43 5.81
C VAL A 45 -16.97 -13.53 4.37
N ASN A 46 -16.89 -14.75 3.85
CA ASN A 46 -16.58 -14.97 2.44
C ASN A 46 -17.83 -15.43 1.67
N PRO A 47 -18.48 -14.56 0.88
CA PRO A 47 -19.66 -14.92 0.10
C PRO A 47 -19.39 -16.03 -0.92
N GLY A 48 -18.18 -16.09 -1.48
CA GLY A 48 -17.76 -17.11 -2.43
C GLY A 48 -17.67 -18.52 -1.84
N LEU A 49 -17.64 -18.65 -0.51
CA LEU A 49 -17.62 -19.92 0.24
C LEU A 49 -18.92 -20.18 1.01
N GLY A 50 -20.07 -19.73 0.49
CA GLY A 50 -21.36 -19.99 1.11
C GLY A 50 -21.59 -19.23 2.42
N MET A 51 -21.14 -17.99 2.54
CA MET A 51 -21.26 -17.16 3.74
C MET A 51 -20.50 -17.73 4.96
N GLN A 52 -19.49 -18.55 4.73
CA GLN A 52 -18.64 -19.07 5.80
C GLN A 52 -17.95 -17.92 6.54
N LYS A 53 -17.95 -18.03 7.88
CA LYS A 53 -17.27 -17.08 8.77
C LYS A 53 -15.90 -17.62 9.17
N PHE A 54 -14.93 -16.74 9.19
CA PHE A 54 -13.55 -17.03 9.58
C PHE A 54 -13.12 -16.04 10.67
N ASP A 55 -12.59 -16.57 11.76
CA ASP A 55 -11.98 -15.74 12.80
C ASP A 55 -10.58 -15.32 12.34
N ARG A 56 -10.37 -14.02 12.28
CA ARG A 56 -9.16 -13.39 11.75
C ARG A 56 -8.47 -12.55 12.80
N MET A 57 -7.17 -12.35 12.64
CA MET A 57 -6.36 -11.56 13.55
C MET A 57 -5.81 -10.32 12.90
N GLN A 58 -5.62 -9.30 13.72
CA GLN A 58 -4.94 -8.06 13.36
C GLN A 58 -4.01 -7.62 14.48
N PHE A 59 -3.02 -6.84 14.12
CA PHE A 59 -2.08 -6.22 15.06
C PHE A 59 -1.98 -4.74 14.73
N ILE A 60 -2.19 -3.89 15.73
CA ILE A 60 -2.31 -2.43 15.54
C ILE A 60 -1.30 -1.72 16.44
N ASP A 61 -0.46 -0.87 15.85
CA ASP A 61 0.32 0.14 16.54
C ASP A 61 -0.35 1.50 16.32
N GLN A 62 -1.16 1.93 17.30
CA GLN A 62 -1.88 3.19 17.23
C GLN A 62 -0.95 4.41 17.18
N LYS A 63 0.21 4.35 17.84
CA LYS A 63 1.16 5.45 17.88
C LYS A 63 1.78 5.74 16.52
N ASN A 64 2.06 4.69 15.75
CA ASN A 64 2.67 4.79 14.44
C ASN A 64 1.65 4.65 13.28
N ASN A 65 0.34 4.57 13.58
CA ASN A 65 -0.72 4.31 12.62
C ASN A 65 -0.37 3.13 11.68
N PHE A 66 0.06 2.04 12.29
CA PHE A 66 0.52 0.86 11.59
C PHE A 66 -0.41 -0.32 11.90
N THR A 67 -0.84 -1.03 10.88
CA THR A 67 -1.78 -2.16 11.02
C THR A 67 -1.31 -3.34 10.18
N ILE A 68 -1.36 -4.53 10.75
CA ILE A 68 -1.15 -5.82 10.09
C ILE A 68 -2.48 -6.58 10.19
N MET A 69 -3.04 -7.00 9.07
CA MET A 69 -4.28 -7.78 9.01
C MET A 69 -4.04 -9.10 8.28
N PHE A 70 -4.53 -10.17 8.85
CA PHE A 70 -4.52 -11.50 8.25
C PHE A 70 -5.93 -11.82 7.78
N ASN A 71 -6.19 -11.66 6.49
CA ASN A 71 -7.46 -11.97 5.85
C ASN A 71 -7.46 -13.39 5.30
N VAL A 72 -8.62 -13.86 4.80
CA VAL A 72 -8.77 -15.17 4.16
C VAL A 72 -7.90 -15.30 2.91
N ASP A 73 -7.74 -14.21 2.17
CA ASP A 73 -7.12 -14.14 0.85
C ASP A 73 -5.86 -13.26 0.81
N SER A 74 -5.50 -12.61 1.91
CA SER A 74 -4.36 -11.70 1.93
C SER A 74 -3.78 -11.45 3.33
N ILE A 75 -2.48 -11.16 3.37
CA ILE A 75 -1.82 -10.47 4.48
C ILE A 75 -1.66 -9.01 4.06
N HIS A 76 -2.24 -8.10 4.84
CA HIS A 76 -2.32 -6.68 4.56
C HIS A 76 -1.53 -5.91 5.61
N ILE A 77 -0.56 -5.11 5.20
CA ILE A 77 0.22 -4.26 6.10
C ILE A 77 0.07 -2.83 5.63
N THR A 78 -0.41 -1.96 6.51
CA THR A 78 -0.65 -0.55 6.20
C THR A 78 0.02 0.37 7.18
N GLN A 79 0.47 1.52 6.70
CA GLN A 79 0.95 2.60 7.54
C GLN A 79 0.48 3.94 7.00
N THR A 80 -0.14 4.74 7.87
CA THR A 80 -0.52 6.12 7.56
C THR A 80 0.42 7.07 8.28
N MET A 81 1.07 7.96 7.54
CA MET A 81 1.99 8.96 8.08
C MET A 81 1.45 10.36 7.84
N LEU A 82 1.35 11.13 8.91
CA LEU A 82 1.15 12.58 8.84
C LEU A 82 2.52 13.24 8.84
N ASN A 83 2.85 13.97 7.78
CA ASN A 83 4.15 14.58 7.65
C ASN A 83 4.16 16.02 8.14
N ASP A 84 5.13 16.31 8.99
CA ASP A 84 5.57 17.64 9.27
C ASP A 84 6.67 18.11 8.28
N LYS A 85 7.32 19.25 8.56
CA LYS A 85 8.23 19.96 7.65
C LYS A 85 9.50 19.20 7.21
N SER A 86 9.80 18.02 7.77
CA SER A 86 11.03 17.24 7.49
C SER A 86 10.81 16.03 6.57
N TYR A 87 9.85 16.13 5.66
CA TYR A 87 9.42 15.03 4.80
C TYR A 87 10.53 14.45 3.91
N ASN A 88 10.74 13.15 4.02
CA ASN A 88 11.55 12.37 3.10
C ASN A 88 10.82 11.07 2.73
N LEU A 89 10.11 11.10 1.59
CA LEU A 89 9.33 9.99 1.08
C LEU A 89 10.16 8.71 0.96
N LYS A 90 11.35 8.81 0.39
CA LYS A 90 12.25 7.67 0.20
C LYS A 90 12.63 7.01 1.52
N ARG A 91 12.93 7.83 2.54
CA ARG A 91 13.24 7.32 3.89
C ARG A 91 12.06 6.57 4.50
N ASN A 92 10.85 7.11 4.34
CA ASN A 92 9.63 6.51 4.88
C ASN A 92 9.33 5.17 4.22
N ILE A 93 9.44 5.10 2.89
CA ILE A 93 9.26 3.85 2.13
C ILE A 93 10.30 2.81 2.56
N ASN A 94 11.57 3.18 2.64
CA ASN A 94 12.62 2.25 3.05
C ASN A 94 12.42 1.73 4.48
N LYS A 95 11.94 2.59 5.39
CA LYS A 95 11.57 2.16 6.75
C LYS A 95 10.41 1.19 6.72
N PHE A 96 9.34 1.49 5.99
CA PHE A 96 8.18 0.61 5.85
C PHE A 96 8.56 -0.75 5.27
N ILE A 97 9.37 -0.78 4.20
CA ILE A 97 9.91 -2.03 3.62
C ILE A 97 10.73 -2.81 4.63
N SER A 98 11.58 -2.13 5.40
CA SER A 98 12.35 -2.79 6.47
C SER A 98 11.44 -3.44 7.52
N ASP A 99 10.37 -2.77 7.91
CA ASP A 99 9.42 -3.29 8.88
C ASP A 99 8.60 -4.46 8.29
N ILE A 100 8.17 -4.39 7.02
CA ILE A 100 7.53 -5.53 6.31
C ILE A 100 8.45 -6.75 6.31
N ASN A 101 9.72 -6.61 5.92
CA ASN A 101 10.66 -7.72 5.87
C ASN A 101 10.82 -8.39 7.23
N LYS A 102 10.88 -7.62 8.31
CA LYS A 102 10.93 -8.17 9.67
C LYS A 102 9.65 -8.92 10.03
N ILE A 103 8.48 -8.38 9.65
CA ILE A 103 7.19 -9.03 9.90
C ILE A 103 7.09 -10.35 9.15
N LEU A 104 7.45 -10.38 7.87
CA LEU A 104 7.42 -11.60 7.07
C LEU A 104 8.39 -12.67 7.64
N LEU A 105 9.56 -12.26 8.13
CA LEU A 105 10.47 -13.15 8.84
C LEU A 105 9.88 -13.64 10.18
N ALA A 106 9.16 -12.82 10.91
CA ALA A 106 8.48 -13.22 12.14
C ALA A 106 7.35 -14.23 11.85
N ILE A 107 6.59 -14.02 10.77
CA ILE A 107 5.56 -14.95 10.31
C ILE A 107 6.17 -16.30 9.95
N ASN A 108 7.30 -16.33 9.24
CA ASN A 108 7.98 -17.58 8.87
C ASN A 108 8.56 -18.37 10.04
N LYS A 109 8.69 -17.77 11.23
CA LYS A 109 9.14 -18.47 12.45
C LYS A 109 8.03 -19.21 13.19
N LEU A 110 6.79 -19.08 12.73
CA LEU A 110 5.70 -19.84 13.31
C LEU A 110 5.93 -21.33 13.08
N GLU A 111 5.54 -22.15 14.05
CA GLU A 111 5.65 -23.60 13.96
C GLU A 111 4.74 -24.21 12.88
N GLN A 112 3.75 -23.47 12.42
CA GLN A 112 2.84 -23.86 11.35
C GLN A 112 3.27 -23.23 10.04
N GLU A 113 3.25 -24.02 8.97
CA GLU A 113 3.52 -23.52 7.62
C GLU A 113 2.52 -22.43 7.25
N VAL A 114 3.06 -21.27 6.90
CA VAL A 114 2.27 -20.17 6.33
C VAL A 114 2.21 -20.40 4.82
N PRO A 115 0.99 -20.39 4.23
CA PRO A 115 0.85 -20.59 2.79
C PRO A 115 1.65 -19.55 1.99
N LEU A 116 2.24 -20.00 0.88
CA LEU A 116 2.91 -19.11 -0.06
C LEU A 116 1.92 -18.15 -0.73
N GLY A 117 2.35 -16.95 -0.97
CA GLY A 117 1.58 -16.00 -1.75
C GLY A 117 1.59 -16.29 -3.24
N ARG A 118 0.56 -15.82 -3.93
CA ARG A 118 0.42 -15.89 -5.39
C ARG A 118 0.69 -14.56 -6.06
N ARG A 119 0.33 -13.47 -5.41
CA ARG A 119 0.50 -12.09 -5.87
C ARG A 119 0.98 -11.20 -4.74
N ILE A 120 1.76 -10.18 -5.08
CA ILE A 120 2.28 -9.19 -4.13
C ILE A 120 2.11 -7.79 -4.70
N SER A 121 1.84 -6.81 -3.85
CA SER A 121 1.82 -5.40 -4.24
C SER A 121 2.39 -4.48 -3.17
N LEU A 122 2.99 -3.38 -3.61
CA LEU A 122 3.35 -2.22 -2.81
C LEU A 122 2.64 -1.00 -3.40
N VAL A 123 1.77 -0.38 -2.61
CA VAL A 123 1.02 0.82 -3.00
C VAL A 123 1.42 1.97 -2.11
N VAL A 124 1.74 3.10 -2.71
CA VAL A 124 2.07 4.34 -2.01
C VAL A 124 1.17 5.44 -2.55
N SER A 125 0.39 6.06 -1.65
CA SER A 125 -0.46 7.19 -1.96
C SER A 125 -0.01 8.41 -1.16
N THR A 126 0.08 9.57 -1.82
CA THR A 126 0.47 10.83 -1.20
C THR A 126 -0.56 11.90 -1.50
N LEU A 127 -1.00 12.60 -0.47
CA LEU A 127 -1.88 13.76 -0.57
C LEU A 127 -1.02 15.01 -0.44
N ASN A 128 -0.97 15.80 -1.51
CA ASN A 128 -0.11 16.97 -1.61
C ASN A 128 -0.90 18.27 -1.37
N ASN A 129 -0.73 18.86 -0.19
CA ASN A 129 -1.27 20.19 0.16
C ASN A 129 -0.14 21.24 0.22
N ASP A 130 0.91 21.10 -0.59
CA ASP A 130 2.07 21.99 -0.53
C ASP A 130 1.80 23.26 -1.32
N SER A 131 2.04 24.43 -0.70
CA SER A 131 1.97 25.76 -1.35
C SER A 131 3.01 25.97 -2.46
N LYS A 132 3.90 25.01 -2.68
CA LYS A 132 4.88 25.02 -3.78
C LYS A 132 4.43 24.31 -5.04
N ILE A 133 3.26 23.68 -5.01
CA ILE A 133 2.66 23.04 -6.16
C ILE A 133 2.18 24.15 -7.12
N LYS A 134 2.32 23.96 -8.42
CA LYS A 134 1.71 24.77 -9.46
C LYS A 134 0.21 24.97 -9.19
N SER A 135 -0.41 25.96 -9.80
CA SER A 135 -1.86 26.05 -9.74
C SER A 135 -2.47 24.71 -10.19
N LEU A 136 -3.53 24.29 -9.55
CA LEU A 136 -4.16 22.98 -9.83
C LEU A 136 -4.63 22.88 -11.29
N ASP A 137 -4.97 24.01 -11.90
CA ASP A 137 -5.37 24.11 -13.31
C ASP A 137 -4.19 23.93 -14.27
N ASP A 138 -2.99 24.40 -13.90
CA ASP A 138 -1.77 24.17 -14.70
C ASP A 138 -1.31 22.72 -14.64
N ILE A 139 -1.50 22.05 -13.51
CA ILE A 139 -1.17 20.62 -13.35
C ILE A 139 -2.02 19.78 -14.30
N TYR A 140 -3.29 20.09 -14.45
CA TYR A 140 -4.16 19.38 -15.39
C TYR A 140 -3.57 19.33 -16.80
N LYS A 141 -3.05 20.46 -17.31
CA LYS A 141 -2.45 20.55 -18.65
C LYS A 141 -1.24 19.63 -18.83
N ASP A 142 -0.48 19.41 -17.78
CA ASP A 142 0.72 18.57 -17.81
C ASP A 142 0.41 17.06 -17.77
N PHE A 143 -0.75 16.66 -17.28
CA PHE A 143 -1.16 15.27 -17.14
C PHE A 143 -2.26 14.81 -18.09
N SER A 144 -3.07 15.73 -18.64
CA SER A 144 -4.12 15.40 -19.60
C SER A 144 -3.69 15.79 -21.01
N ASN A 145 -3.82 14.87 -21.97
CA ASN A 145 -3.99 15.25 -23.36
C ASN A 145 -5.39 15.81 -23.46
N THR A 146 -5.51 17.12 -23.43
CA THR A 146 -6.78 17.85 -23.39
C THR A 146 -7.78 17.32 -24.41
N ILE A 147 -8.86 16.73 -23.92
CA ILE A 147 -10.06 16.60 -24.70
C ILE A 147 -10.56 18.05 -24.90
N PRO A 148 -10.69 18.57 -26.12
CA PRO A 148 -11.00 19.98 -26.34
C PRO A 148 -12.29 20.48 -25.69
N PHE A 149 -13.17 19.56 -25.27
CA PHE A 149 -14.42 19.87 -24.59
C PHE A 149 -14.22 20.37 -23.14
N TYR A 150 -13.11 19.99 -22.50
CA TYR A 150 -12.82 20.42 -21.13
C TYR A 150 -11.82 21.57 -21.18
N GLU A 151 -12.31 22.79 -21.15
CA GLU A 151 -11.46 23.95 -20.93
C GLU A 151 -10.81 23.83 -19.55
N PRO A 152 -9.52 24.07 -19.43
CA PRO A 152 -8.77 23.87 -18.17
C PRO A 152 -9.34 24.65 -16.98
N GLU A 153 -9.94 25.78 -17.22
CA GLU A 153 -10.47 26.69 -16.20
C GLU A 153 -11.71 26.16 -15.47
N GLU A 154 -12.42 25.20 -16.08
CA GLU A 154 -13.65 24.62 -15.53
C GLU A 154 -13.45 23.22 -14.94
N THR A 155 -12.25 22.62 -15.10
CA THR A 155 -12.04 21.23 -14.68
C THR A 155 -11.61 21.16 -13.22
N PHE A 156 -12.57 20.92 -12.33
CA PHE A 156 -12.38 20.85 -10.89
C PHE A 156 -12.07 19.42 -10.37
N GLU A 157 -12.39 18.39 -11.15
CA GLU A 157 -12.11 16.99 -10.82
C GLU A 157 -11.56 16.28 -12.06
N TRP A 158 -10.43 15.59 -11.92
CA TRP A 158 -9.82 14.84 -12.98
C TRP A 158 -8.91 13.72 -12.45
N ASN A 159 -8.68 12.74 -13.31
CA ASN A 159 -7.79 11.61 -13.05
C ASN A 159 -6.92 11.33 -14.27
N ALA A 160 -5.61 11.29 -14.06
CA ALA A 160 -4.64 10.85 -15.05
C ALA A 160 -4.01 9.53 -14.58
N ARG A 161 -4.30 8.44 -15.30
CA ARG A 161 -3.84 7.09 -14.96
C ARG A 161 -3.07 6.48 -16.11
N ALA A 162 -1.89 5.94 -15.80
CA ALA A 162 -1.07 5.18 -16.72
C ALA A 162 -0.68 3.84 -16.12
N VAL A 163 -0.58 2.82 -16.97
CA VAL A 163 -0.13 1.47 -16.59
C VAL A 163 1.00 1.05 -17.51
N ARG A 164 2.13 0.67 -16.93
CA ARG A 164 3.28 0.10 -17.63
C ARG A 164 3.53 -1.32 -17.12
N ARG A 165 3.99 -2.20 -18.00
CA ARG A 165 4.44 -3.55 -17.65
C ARG A 165 5.93 -3.67 -17.86
N GLU A 166 6.62 -4.24 -16.87
CA GLU A 166 8.06 -4.50 -16.92
C GLU A 166 8.34 -5.96 -16.60
N ASN A 167 9.36 -6.52 -17.25
CA ASN A 167 9.84 -7.86 -16.93
C ASN A 167 10.97 -7.75 -15.91
N HIS A 168 10.88 -8.54 -14.85
CA HIS A 168 11.88 -8.63 -13.80
C HIS A 168 12.27 -10.09 -13.56
N GLU A 169 13.50 -10.30 -13.11
CA GLU A 169 13.92 -11.57 -12.55
C GLU A 169 13.96 -11.43 -11.04
N ILE A 170 13.23 -12.30 -10.34
CA ILE A 170 13.23 -12.43 -8.89
C ILE A 170 13.59 -13.87 -8.56
N LEU A 171 14.76 -14.09 -7.96
CA LEU A 171 15.32 -15.43 -7.79
C LEU A 171 15.38 -16.13 -9.16
N GLU A 172 14.75 -17.31 -9.27
CA GLU A 172 14.64 -18.10 -10.50
C GLU A 172 13.39 -17.77 -11.34
N TYR A 173 12.51 -16.86 -10.85
CA TYR A 173 11.24 -16.55 -11.49
C TYR A 173 11.36 -15.35 -12.44
N LYS A 174 10.83 -15.52 -13.65
CA LYS A 174 10.58 -14.40 -14.58
C LYS A 174 9.22 -13.82 -14.27
N GLU A 175 9.21 -12.66 -13.63
CA GLU A 175 8.01 -11.97 -13.22
C GLU A 175 7.71 -10.75 -14.09
N LYS A 176 6.43 -10.48 -14.29
CA LYS A 176 5.97 -9.21 -14.86
C LYS A 176 5.38 -8.36 -13.77
N PHE A 177 5.85 -7.12 -13.67
CA PHE A 177 5.27 -6.12 -12.80
C PHE A 177 4.30 -5.25 -13.59
N ASN A 178 3.14 -4.97 -13.01
CA ASN A 178 2.34 -3.82 -13.37
C ASN A 178 2.80 -2.65 -12.51
N ILE A 179 3.08 -1.54 -13.15
CA ILE A 179 3.39 -0.26 -12.51
C ILE A 179 2.26 0.67 -12.90
N VAL A 180 1.42 1.00 -11.92
CA VAL A 180 0.29 1.89 -12.08
C VAL A 180 0.66 3.22 -11.45
N SER A 181 0.58 4.30 -12.21
CA SER A 181 0.72 5.67 -11.71
C SER A 181 -0.58 6.40 -11.93
N GLU A 182 -1.10 7.03 -10.89
CA GLU A 182 -2.35 7.75 -10.92
C GLU A 182 -2.18 9.10 -10.21
N VAL A 183 -2.59 10.17 -10.86
CA VAL A 183 -2.62 11.53 -10.31
C VAL A 183 -4.04 12.03 -10.42
N THR A 184 -4.62 12.41 -9.28
CA THR A 184 -6.03 12.81 -9.19
C THR A 184 -6.15 14.13 -8.45
N ARG A 185 -6.91 15.08 -9.00
CA ARG A 185 -7.40 16.24 -8.23
C ARG A 185 -8.65 15.81 -7.48
N THR A 186 -8.68 16.03 -6.19
CA THR A 186 -9.81 15.69 -5.32
C THR A 186 -10.21 16.90 -4.51
N GLN A 187 -11.50 17.22 -4.56
CA GLN A 187 -12.11 18.25 -3.75
C GLN A 187 -13.11 17.64 -2.77
N GLY A 188 -13.35 18.30 -1.65
CA GLY A 188 -14.34 17.85 -0.69
C GLY A 188 -14.49 18.75 0.51
N GLU A 189 -15.47 18.42 1.34
CA GLU A 189 -15.68 19.03 2.66
C GLU A 189 -15.38 17.99 3.74
N LEU A 190 -14.64 18.38 4.74
CA LEU A 190 -14.47 17.62 5.99
C LEU A 190 -15.27 18.32 7.09
N ASP A 191 -16.17 17.59 7.74
CA ASP A 191 -16.81 18.06 8.95
C ASP A 191 -15.91 17.71 10.14
N LYS A 192 -15.31 18.75 10.75
CA LYS A 192 -14.54 18.62 11.99
C LYS A 192 -15.31 19.28 13.12
N PHE A 193 -16.03 18.48 13.90
CA PHE A 193 -16.76 18.93 15.07
C PHE A 193 -17.82 20.01 14.79
N GLY A 194 -18.47 19.96 13.60
CA GLY A 194 -19.48 20.91 13.17
C GLY A 194 -18.91 22.11 12.39
N GLU A 195 -17.60 22.20 12.21
CA GLU A 195 -16.96 23.14 11.31
C GLU A 195 -16.62 22.44 9.99
N LYS A 196 -17.10 23.01 8.88
CA LYS A 196 -16.83 22.52 7.53
C LYS A 196 -15.51 23.08 7.03
N GLU A 197 -14.53 22.21 6.81
CA GLU A 197 -13.26 22.57 6.17
C GLU A 197 -13.25 22.09 4.73
N TYR A 198 -13.12 23.03 3.79
CA TYR A 198 -13.01 22.72 2.38
C TYR A 198 -11.58 22.37 2.01
N PHE A 199 -11.38 21.31 1.23
CA PHE A 199 -10.07 20.94 0.71
C PHE A 199 -10.10 20.76 -0.81
N ASP A 200 -9.01 21.14 -1.46
CA ASP A 200 -8.72 20.90 -2.86
C ASP A 200 -7.25 20.47 -2.98
N THR A 201 -7.00 19.27 -3.48
CA THR A 201 -5.69 18.65 -3.36
C THR A 201 -5.38 17.68 -4.50
N ILE A 202 -4.09 17.47 -4.74
CA ILE A 202 -3.60 16.42 -5.64
C ILE A 202 -3.26 15.17 -4.83
N ASN A 203 -3.86 14.07 -5.20
CA ASN A 203 -3.49 12.73 -4.75
C ASN A 203 -2.65 12.04 -5.82
N THR A 204 -1.49 11.54 -5.43
CA THR A 204 -0.63 10.72 -6.29
C THR A 204 -0.57 9.32 -5.73
N THR A 205 -0.95 8.32 -6.52
CA THR A 205 -0.87 6.90 -6.16
C THR A 205 0.03 6.16 -7.14
N ILE A 206 0.98 5.41 -6.61
CA ILE A 206 1.80 4.48 -7.40
C ILE A 206 1.61 3.09 -6.80
N ASP A 207 1.19 2.14 -7.64
CA ASP A 207 1.03 0.71 -7.30
C ASP A 207 2.01 -0.11 -8.15
N VAL A 208 2.91 -0.82 -7.49
CA VAL A 208 3.79 -1.81 -8.12
C VAL A 208 3.32 -3.18 -7.66
N ASN A 209 2.89 -4.02 -8.59
CA ASN A 209 2.37 -5.35 -8.27
C ASN A 209 2.75 -6.41 -9.31
N THR A 210 2.76 -7.68 -8.89
CA THR A 210 2.86 -8.81 -9.80
C THR A 210 1.51 -9.07 -10.47
N LEU A 211 1.52 -9.74 -11.64
CA LEU A 211 0.29 -9.98 -12.41
C LEU A 211 -0.69 -10.91 -11.70
N ASN A 212 -1.99 -10.60 -11.81
CA ASN A 212 -3.08 -11.45 -11.33
C ASN A 212 -3.16 -12.79 -12.05
N GLU A 213 -2.75 -12.82 -13.33
CA GLU A 213 -2.80 -13.98 -14.18
C GLU A 213 -1.83 -15.09 -13.73
N ASN A 214 -0.81 -14.74 -12.94
CA ASN A 214 0.10 -15.72 -12.37
C ASN A 214 -0.44 -16.22 -11.02
N THR A 215 -1.18 -17.31 -11.07
CA THR A 215 -1.84 -17.90 -9.89
C THR A 215 -0.97 -18.89 -9.11
N LYS A 216 0.30 -19.10 -9.49
CA LYS A 216 1.22 -20.01 -8.80
C LYS A 216 1.57 -19.49 -7.41
N GLU A 217 1.52 -20.37 -6.45
CA GLU A 217 2.03 -20.15 -5.10
C GLU A 217 3.54 -20.22 -5.13
N ARG A 218 4.21 -19.08 -4.91
CA ARG A 218 5.67 -18.95 -5.05
C ARG A 218 6.28 -17.87 -4.17
N ILE A 219 5.44 -17.02 -3.58
CA ILE A 219 5.89 -15.82 -2.89
C ILE A 219 6.05 -16.13 -1.41
N ASP A 220 7.30 -16.26 -1.00
CA ASP A 220 7.74 -16.36 0.39
C ASP A 220 8.36 -15.04 0.86
N SER A 221 9.01 -15.04 2.01
CA SER A 221 9.69 -13.86 2.55
C SER A 221 10.92 -13.44 1.74
N VAL A 222 11.63 -14.39 1.10
CA VAL A 222 12.83 -14.10 0.30
C VAL A 222 12.41 -13.44 -1.02
N PHE A 223 11.43 -14.03 -1.70
CA PHE A 223 10.83 -13.41 -2.89
C PHE A 223 10.28 -12.01 -2.57
N SER A 224 9.53 -11.88 -1.46
CA SER A 224 8.94 -10.61 -1.04
C SER A 224 9.98 -9.53 -0.82
N LYS A 225 11.13 -9.87 -0.22
CA LYS A 225 12.24 -8.94 0.00
C LYS A 225 12.79 -8.42 -1.33
N GLU A 226 13.10 -9.30 -2.29
CA GLU A 226 13.61 -8.88 -3.60
C GLU A 226 12.59 -8.06 -4.38
N PHE A 227 11.31 -8.45 -4.32
CA PHE A 227 10.23 -7.66 -4.91
C PHE A 227 10.19 -6.25 -4.34
N LEU A 228 10.22 -6.11 -3.02
CA LEU A 228 10.14 -4.81 -2.34
C LEU A 228 11.32 -3.90 -2.67
N GLU A 229 12.53 -4.44 -2.81
CA GLU A 229 13.72 -3.68 -3.23
C GLU A 229 13.56 -3.11 -4.65
N LYS A 230 13.07 -3.94 -5.59
CA LYS A 230 12.78 -3.52 -6.96
C LYS A 230 11.62 -2.52 -7.03
N ALA A 231 10.53 -2.78 -6.29
CA ALA A 231 9.39 -1.90 -6.22
C ALA A 231 9.75 -0.51 -5.65
N ALA A 232 10.60 -0.44 -4.62
CA ALA A 232 11.09 0.82 -4.06
C ALA A 232 11.89 1.65 -5.09
N THR A 233 12.72 1.00 -5.90
CA THR A 233 13.48 1.65 -6.96
C THR A 233 12.55 2.21 -8.04
N THR A 234 11.61 1.39 -8.50
CA THR A 234 10.59 1.79 -9.48
C THR A 234 9.74 2.94 -8.96
N PHE A 235 9.29 2.84 -7.70
CA PHE A 235 8.51 3.89 -7.06
C PHE A 235 9.27 5.22 -7.03
N SER A 236 10.54 5.20 -6.59
CA SER A 236 11.35 6.42 -6.49
C SER A 236 11.47 7.12 -7.86
N SER A 237 11.75 6.35 -8.91
CA SER A 237 11.86 6.89 -10.27
C SER A 237 10.53 7.48 -10.78
N GLN A 238 9.41 6.80 -10.55
CA GLN A 238 8.10 7.28 -10.99
C GLN A 238 7.66 8.52 -10.20
N TYR A 239 7.88 8.53 -8.88
CA TYR A 239 7.52 9.66 -8.04
C TYR A 239 8.32 10.91 -8.40
N GLU A 240 9.64 10.79 -8.62
CA GLU A 240 10.49 11.90 -9.06
C GLU A 240 9.99 12.50 -10.40
N ALA A 241 9.61 11.65 -11.36
CA ALA A 241 9.06 12.09 -12.64
C ALA A 241 7.72 12.84 -12.50
N ILE A 242 6.86 12.39 -11.58
CA ILE A 242 5.59 13.07 -11.27
C ILE A 242 5.86 14.39 -10.54
N GLU A 243 6.74 14.38 -9.54
CA GLU A 243 7.07 15.56 -8.72
C GLU A 243 7.60 16.73 -9.56
N VAL A 244 8.39 16.45 -10.59
CA VAL A 244 8.88 17.47 -11.55
C VAL A 244 7.72 18.17 -12.26
N LYS A 245 6.64 17.44 -12.57
CA LYS A 245 5.46 18.02 -13.21
C LYS A 245 4.57 18.79 -12.24
N LEU A 246 4.57 18.41 -10.96
CA LEU A 246 3.78 19.08 -9.91
C LEU A 246 4.39 20.42 -9.48
N LYS A 247 5.69 20.60 -9.62
CA LYS A 247 6.44 21.82 -9.28
C LYS A 247 6.61 22.73 -10.48
#